data_d313c7b1af67c8d4a327ccc56c208e87
#
_entry.id   d313c7b1af67c8d4a327ccc56c208e87
#
_cell.length_a   1.000
_cell.length_b   1.000
_cell.length_c   1.000
_cell.angle_alpha   90.00
_cell.angle_beta   90.00
_cell.angle_gamma   90.00
#
_symmetry.space_group_name_H-M   'P 1'
#
loop_
_entity.id
_entity.type
_entity.pdbx_description
1 polymer ?
#
loop_
_entity_poly.entity_id
_entity_poly.type
_entity_poly.pdbx_seq_one_letter_code
_entity_poly.pdbx_strand_id
1 'polypeptide(L)'
;MKRSNFILLRDLEDPSNQASGVLWGMLSNYVYGTLPPIALKGELFEALPADEQLVGIEDKIAIRGLKQKYLKVECPKEDLQAINEHDAQILLAVQSYSERCRMLNERQDLLRWGGSENEGCQVLVWIEDLRKNVGAIVHYKGALPPYDGIMFGVEIVVSV
;
A
#
# COMPACT_ATOMS: atom_id res chain seq x y z
N MET A 1 4.34 20.35 7.29
CA MET A 1 4.02 19.26 8.23
C MET A 1 4.29 17.93 7.53
N LYS A 2 5.04 17.04 8.17
CA LYS A 2 5.33 15.70 7.61
C LYS A 2 4.05 14.85 7.77
N ARG A 3 3.49 14.37 6.66
CA ARG A 3 2.32 13.49 6.70
C ARG A 3 2.74 12.10 7.16
N SER A 4 1.93 11.48 8.00
CA SER A 4 2.16 10.10 8.41
C SER A 4 1.47 9.17 7.42
N ASN A 5 2.22 8.23 6.86
CA ASN A 5 1.69 7.21 5.97
C ASN A 5 1.53 5.89 6.71
N PHE A 6 0.58 5.09 6.27
CA PHE A 6 0.22 3.82 6.89
C PHE A 6 -0.05 2.76 5.83
N ILE A 7 0.16 1.50 6.22
CA ILE A 7 -0.35 0.33 5.51
C ILE A 7 -1.38 -0.37 6.38
N LEU A 8 -2.46 -0.82 5.78
CA LEU A 8 -3.54 -1.52 6.46
C LEU A 8 -3.15 -2.98 6.72
N LEU A 9 -3.28 -3.44 7.97
CA LEU A 9 -2.86 -4.77 8.41
C LEU A 9 -3.93 -5.84 8.28
N ARG A 10 -5.22 -5.43 8.20
CA ARG A 10 -6.38 -6.32 7.98
C ARG A 10 -7.43 -5.60 7.14
N ASP A 11 -8.35 -6.34 6.57
CA ASP A 11 -9.45 -5.77 5.79
C ASP A 11 -10.33 -4.90 6.68
N LEU A 12 -10.75 -3.74 6.17
CA LEU A 12 -11.62 -2.80 6.86
C LEU A 12 -13.06 -3.01 6.40
N GLU A 13 -13.88 -3.54 7.28
CA GLU A 13 -15.29 -3.77 7.02
C GLU A 13 -16.11 -2.48 7.20
N ASP A 14 -17.23 -2.39 6.47
CA ASP A 14 -18.18 -1.29 6.64
C ASP A 14 -18.86 -1.39 8.03
N PRO A 15 -18.79 -0.33 8.86
CA PRO A 15 -19.45 -0.30 10.17
C PRO A 15 -20.96 -0.52 10.06
N SER A 16 -21.59 -0.18 8.93
CA SER A 16 -23.02 -0.43 8.70
C SER A 16 -23.35 -1.92 8.64
N ASN A 17 -22.38 -2.78 8.30
CA ASN A 17 -22.53 -4.24 8.34
C ASN A 17 -22.60 -4.78 9.76
N GLN A 18 -22.00 -4.08 10.74
CA GLN A 18 -22.04 -4.46 12.15
C GLN A 18 -23.28 -3.90 12.89
N ALA A 19 -23.83 -2.79 12.42
CA ALA A 19 -24.96 -2.10 13.03
C ALA A 19 -26.34 -2.64 12.59
N SER A 20 -26.43 -3.30 11.45
CA SER A 20 -27.65 -4.01 11.05
C SER A 20 -27.78 -5.24 11.93
N GLY A 21 -28.71 -5.20 12.89
CA GLY A 21 -28.91 -6.28 13.86
C GLY A 21 -28.91 -7.66 13.24
N VAL A 22 -28.54 -8.66 14.02
CA VAL A 22 -28.30 -10.08 13.63
C VAL A 22 -29.29 -10.63 12.58
N LEU A 23 -30.53 -10.13 12.58
CA LEU A 23 -31.58 -10.56 11.64
C LEU A 23 -31.40 -10.00 10.23
N TRP A 24 -31.01 -8.72 10.10
CA TRP A 24 -30.78 -8.09 8.80
C TRP A 24 -29.42 -8.52 8.20
N GLY A 25 -28.41 -8.72 9.03
CA GLY A 25 -27.13 -9.25 8.59
C GLY A 25 -27.25 -10.68 8.02
N MET A 26 -28.06 -11.55 8.65
CA MET A 26 -28.35 -12.90 8.13
C MET A 26 -29.13 -12.86 6.82
N LEU A 27 -30.13 -11.99 6.70
CA LEU A 27 -30.94 -11.86 5.47
C LEU A 27 -30.14 -11.23 4.33
N SER A 28 -29.32 -10.21 4.59
CA SER A 28 -28.50 -9.57 3.56
C SER A 28 -27.41 -10.50 3.05
N ASN A 29 -26.76 -11.27 3.91
CA ASN A 29 -25.76 -12.26 3.54
C ASN A 29 -26.36 -13.42 2.73
N TYR A 30 -27.63 -13.77 2.99
CA TYR A 30 -28.32 -14.82 2.24
C TYR A 30 -28.77 -14.36 0.84
N VAL A 31 -29.12 -13.08 0.70
CA VAL A 31 -29.68 -12.53 -0.55
C VAL A 31 -28.60 -11.88 -1.43
N TYR A 32 -27.60 -11.21 -0.83
CA TYR A 32 -26.61 -10.38 -1.54
C TYR A 32 -25.16 -10.86 -1.39
N GLY A 33 -24.90 -11.91 -0.59
CA GLY A 33 -23.54 -12.29 -0.21
C GLY A 33 -22.91 -11.30 0.80
N THR A 34 -21.69 -11.62 1.24
CA THR A 34 -20.90 -10.69 2.06
C THR A 34 -20.53 -9.46 1.26
N LEU A 35 -20.88 -8.28 1.75
CA LEU A 35 -20.43 -7.02 1.14
C LEU A 35 -18.89 -6.97 1.15
N PRO A 36 -18.29 -6.46 0.06
CA PRO A 36 -16.86 -6.33 0.00
C PRO A 36 -16.38 -5.35 1.09
N PRO A 37 -15.17 -5.53 1.63
CA PRO A 37 -14.59 -4.58 2.59
C PRO A 37 -14.41 -3.20 1.94
N ILE A 38 -14.45 -2.14 2.74
CA ILE A 38 -14.21 -0.75 2.30
C ILE A 38 -12.78 -0.59 1.81
N ALA A 39 -11.84 -1.24 2.51
CA ALA A 39 -10.42 -1.24 2.17
C ALA A 39 -9.82 -2.62 2.45
N LEU A 40 -8.85 -3.00 1.65
CA LEU A 40 -8.19 -4.30 1.73
C LEU A 40 -6.87 -4.21 2.49
N LYS A 41 -6.53 -5.28 3.20
CA LYS A 41 -5.20 -5.46 3.79
C LYS A 41 -4.10 -5.19 2.74
N GLY A 42 -3.12 -4.37 3.11
CA GLY A 42 -2.04 -3.94 2.21
C GLY A 42 -2.33 -2.67 1.43
N GLU A 43 -3.51 -2.08 1.60
CA GLU A 43 -3.81 -0.75 1.05
C GLU A 43 -3.07 0.34 1.82
N LEU A 44 -2.69 1.40 1.10
CA LEU A 44 -1.85 2.48 1.62
C LEU A 44 -2.67 3.75 1.87
N PHE A 45 -2.43 4.37 3.01
CA PHE A 45 -3.16 5.55 3.49
C PHE A 45 -2.21 6.63 3.98
N GLU A 46 -2.69 7.87 3.99
CA GLU A 46 -2.09 9.00 4.71
C GLU A 46 -3.04 9.46 5.83
N ALA A 47 -2.49 9.96 6.94
CA ALA A 47 -3.29 10.61 7.96
C ALA A 47 -3.96 11.86 7.40
N LEU A 48 -5.24 12.08 7.72
CA LEU A 48 -5.88 13.35 7.46
C LEU A 48 -5.28 14.44 8.37
N PRO A 49 -5.24 15.70 7.91
CA PRO A 49 -4.84 16.84 8.73
C PRO A 49 -5.68 16.94 10.01
N ALA A 50 -5.11 17.53 11.07
CA ALA A 50 -5.75 17.58 12.39
C ALA A 50 -7.12 18.31 12.38
N ASP A 51 -7.31 19.26 11.47
CA ASP A 51 -8.56 19.99 11.25
C ASP A 51 -9.64 19.15 10.53
N GLU A 52 -9.24 18.10 9.84
CA GLU A 52 -10.16 17.12 9.21
C GLU A 52 -10.36 15.87 10.07
N GLN A 53 -9.68 15.74 11.21
CA GLN A 53 -9.87 14.62 12.12
C GLN A 53 -11.13 14.84 12.97
N LEU A 54 -12.02 13.84 12.97
CA LEU A 54 -13.20 13.88 13.84
C LEU A 54 -12.76 13.77 15.29
N VAL A 55 -13.21 14.73 16.10
CA VAL A 55 -12.91 14.80 17.54
C VAL A 55 -13.69 13.70 18.26
N GLY A 56 -13.03 12.75 18.91
CA GLY A 56 -13.67 12.00 19.96
C GLY A 56 -13.51 10.48 20.04
N ILE A 57 -12.72 9.83 19.19
CA ILE A 57 -12.49 8.39 19.35
C ILE A 57 -10.99 8.16 19.59
N GLU A 58 -10.62 7.95 20.87
CA GLU A 58 -9.22 7.86 21.31
C GLU A 58 -8.38 6.82 20.57
N ASP A 59 -8.99 5.72 20.10
CA ASP A 59 -8.29 4.60 19.47
C ASP A 59 -8.41 4.55 17.95
N LYS A 60 -9.02 5.56 17.32
CA LYS A 60 -9.14 5.63 15.85
C LYS A 60 -8.38 6.81 15.27
N ILE A 61 -8.06 6.71 14.00
CA ILE A 61 -7.45 7.77 13.22
C ILE A 61 -8.18 7.90 11.88
N ALA A 62 -8.48 9.13 11.48
CA ALA A 62 -9.04 9.42 10.18
C ALA A 62 -7.92 9.40 9.13
N ILE A 63 -8.09 8.57 8.12
CA ILE A 63 -7.11 8.32 7.08
C ILE A 63 -7.72 8.47 5.69
N ARG A 64 -6.89 8.75 4.71
CA ARG A 64 -7.26 8.88 3.30
C ARG A 64 -6.39 7.97 2.44
N GLY A 65 -7.00 7.24 1.49
CA GLY A 65 -6.29 6.40 0.55
C GLY A 65 -5.24 7.17 -0.25
N LEU A 66 -4.03 6.64 -0.38
CA LEU A 66 -2.98 7.25 -1.20
C LEU A 66 -3.32 7.19 -2.70
N LYS A 67 -3.86 6.06 -3.15
CA LYS A 67 -4.30 5.86 -4.53
C LYS A 67 -5.72 6.41 -4.74
N GLN A 68 -6.63 6.07 -3.84
CA GLN A 68 -8.04 6.46 -3.90
C GLN A 68 -8.29 7.66 -2.96
N LYS A 69 -7.85 8.85 -3.37
CA LYS A 69 -7.90 10.06 -2.54
C LYS A 69 -9.31 10.48 -2.06
N TYR A 70 -10.35 9.97 -2.70
CA TYR A 70 -11.74 10.17 -2.26
C TYR A 70 -12.13 9.21 -1.11
N LEU A 71 -11.39 8.12 -0.91
CA LEU A 71 -11.64 7.18 0.18
C LEU A 71 -11.11 7.77 1.48
N LYS A 72 -12.01 8.27 2.32
CA LYS A 72 -11.74 8.75 3.68
C LYS A 72 -12.46 7.84 4.65
N VAL A 73 -11.74 7.26 5.60
CA VAL A 73 -12.28 6.33 6.58
C VAL A 73 -11.65 6.55 7.95
N GLU A 74 -12.37 6.15 9.01
CA GLU A 74 -11.82 6.01 10.36
C GLU A 74 -11.37 4.57 10.57
N CYS A 75 -10.12 4.41 11.00
CA CYS A 75 -9.51 3.10 11.21
C CYS A 75 -8.95 3.01 12.62
N PRO A 76 -9.12 1.86 13.32
CA PRO A 76 -8.42 1.59 14.56
C PRO A 76 -6.91 1.68 14.36
N LYS A 77 -6.22 2.33 15.30
CA LYS A 77 -4.76 2.51 15.22
C LYS A 77 -4.01 1.18 15.18
N GLU A 78 -4.54 0.15 15.83
CA GLU A 78 -3.97 -1.20 15.87
C GLU A 78 -4.01 -1.91 14.50
N ASP A 79 -4.89 -1.48 13.60
CA ASP A 79 -5.02 -2.02 12.24
C ASP A 79 -4.09 -1.34 11.24
N LEU A 80 -3.31 -0.37 11.69
CA LEU A 80 -2.42 0.44 10.88
C LEU A 80 -0.97 0.28 11.32
N GLN A 81 -0.10 0.04 10.35
CA GLN A 81 1.34 0.13 10.56
C GLN A 81 1.88 1.40 9.91
N ALA A 82 2.53 2.24 10.71
CA ALA A 82 3.19 3.44 10.21
C ALA A 82 4.37 3.07 9.31
N ILE A 83 4.47 3.75 8.18
CA ILE A 83 5.59 3.62 7.22
C ILE A 83 6.12 5.01 6.88
N ASN A 84 7.39 5.09 6.51
CA ASN A 84 7.95 6.36 6.06
C ASN A 84 7.46 6.71 4.65
N GLU A 85 7.59 7.96 4.24
CA GLU A 85 7.11 8.45 2.96
C GLU A 85 7.77 7.76 1.78
N HIS A 86 9.06 7.45 1.90
CA HIS A 86 9.81 6.79 0.85
C HIS A 86 9.34 5.35 0.62
N ASP A 87 9.19 4.57 1.70
CA ASP A 87 8.65 3.20 1.62
C ASP A 87 7.23 3.20 1.08
N ALA A 88 6.40 4.18 1.48
CA ALA A 88 5.05 4.33 0.94
C ALA A 88 5.05 4.52 -0.58
N GLN A 89 5.98 5.33 -1.13
CA GLN A 89 6.10 5.55 -2.57
C GLN A 89 6.60 4.30 -3.32
N ILE A 90 7.51 3.51 -2.75
CA ILE A 90 7.94 2.24 -3.34
C ILE A 90 6.79 1.23 -3.32
N LEU A 91 6.12 1.08 -2.17
CA LEU A 91 5.00 0.14 -2.02
C LEU A 91 3.81 0.52 -2.91
N LEU A 92 3.61 1.82 -3.18
CA LEU A 92 2.54 2.30 -4.05
C LEU A 92 2.71 1.79 -5.50
N ALA A 93 3.95 1.62 -5.96
CA ALA A 93 4.27 1.04 -7.27
C ALA A 93 3.96 -0.46 -7.35
N VAL A 94 3.90 -1.15 -6.21
CA VAL A 94 3.54 -2.58 -6.15
C VAL A 94 2.02 -2.72 -6.24
N GLN A 95 1.52 -3.37 -7.27
CA GLN A 95 0.07 -3.46 -7.50
C GLN A 95 -0.64 -4.45 -6.56
N SER A 96 0.02 -5.54 -6.21
CA SER A 96 -0.53 -6.57 -5.33
C SER A 96 -0.46 -6.17 -3.86
N TYR A 97 -1.61 -6.10 -3.20
CA TYR A 97 -1.71 -5.79 -1.77
C TYR A 97 -1.01 -6.82 -0.88
N SER A 98 -1.11 -8.10 -1.22
CA SER A 98 -0.41 -9.18 -0.50
C SER A 98 1.11 -9.06 -0.63
N GLU A 99 1.60 -8.67 -1.81
CA GLU A 99 3.02 -8.44 -2.03
C GLU A 99 3.55 -7.24 -1.23
N ARG A 100 2.77 -6.15 -1.12
CA ARG A 100 3.11 -5.02 -0.25
C ARG A 100 3.32 -5.45 1.20
N CYS A 101 2.40 -6.28 1.74
CA CYS A 101 2.52 -6.82 3.09
C CYS A 101 3.76 -7.72 3.22
N ARG A 102 4.04 -8.56 2.21
CA ARG A 102 5.23 -9.42 2.20
C ARG A 102 6.51 -8.59 2.18
N MET A 103 6.60 -7.59 1.33
CA MET A 103 7.76 -6.70 1.28
C MET A 103 8.02 -6.00 2.61
N LEU A 104 6.96 -5.51 3.26
CA LEU A 104 7.08 -4.83 4.54
C LEU A 104 7.56 -5.75 5.67
N ASN A 105 7.08 -7.01 5.71
CA ASN A 105 7.36 -7.95 6.80
C ASN A 105 8.63 -8.76 6.56
N GLU A 106 8.89 -9.18 5.33
CA GLU A 106 9.91 -10.19 5.01
C GLU A 106 11.06 -9.62 4.17
N ARG A 107 10.83 -8.52 3.47
CA ARG A 107 11.78 -7.95 2.51
C ARG A 107 12.04 -6.46 2.73
N GLN A 108 12.24 -6.08 3.98
CA GLN A 108 12.63 -4.70 4.33
C GLN A 108 13.99 -4.30 3.74
N ASP A 109 14.82 -5.30 3.42
CA ASP A 109 16.06 -5.11 2.66
C ASP A 109 15.79 -4.46 1.29
N LEU A 110 14.75 -4.91 0.56
CA LEU A 110 14.37 -4.33 -0.73
C LEU A 110 13.84 -2.90 -0.61
N LEU A 111 13.08 -2.60 0.46
CA LEU A 111 12.58 -1.23 0.69
C LEU A 111 13.74 -0.28 0.97
N ARG A 112 14.68 -0.67 1.85
CA ARG A 112 15.89 0.13 2.12
C ARG A 112 16.75 0.30 0.87
N TRP A 113 16.96 -0.80 0.15
CA TRP A 113 17.70 -0.79 -1.10
C TRP A 113 17.05 0.16 -2.11
N GLY A 114 15.76 0.01 -2.39
CA GLY A 114 15.02 0.91 -3.28
C GLY A 114 15.09 2.38 -2.83
N GLY A 115 15.29 2.64 -1.53
CA GLY A 115 15.55 3.95 -0.96
C GLY A 115 16.91 4.52 -1.33
N SER A 116 17.95 3.70 -1.26
CA SER A 116 19.35 4.13 -1.40
C SER A 116 19.86 4.15 -2.84
N GLU A 117 19.30 3.29 -3.72
CA GLU A 117 19.81 3.16 -5.07
C GLU A 117 19.45 4.36 -5.96
N ASN A 118 20.41 4.75 -6.77
CA ASN A 118 20.33 5.88 -7.69
C ASN A 118 20.64 5.45 -9.12
N GLU A 119 20.50 6.39 -10.05
CA GLU A 119 20.92 6.21 -11.44
C GLU A 119 22.41 5.84 -11.53
N GLY A 120 22.72 4.90 -12.41
CA GLY A 120 24.07 4.36 -12.61
C GLY A 120 24.39 3.13 -11.75
N CYS A 121 23.59 2.77 -10.77
CA CYS A 121 23.81 1.57 -9.97
C CYS A 121 23.59 0.30 -10.79
N GLN A 122 24.45 -0.71 -10.54
CA GLN A 122 24.26 -2.04 -11.09
C GLN A 122 23.33 -2.86 -10.18
N VAL A 123 22.38 -3.53 -10.80
CA VAL A 123 21.33 -4.27 -10.10
C VAL A 123 21.13 -5.65 -10.75
N LEU A 124 20.52 -6.56 -10.00
CA LEU A 124 20.02 -7.83 -10.55
C LEU A 124 18.52 -7.74 -10.67
N VAL A 125 18.00 -7.94 -11.87
CA VAL A 125 16.57 -7.92 -12.17
C VAL A 125 16.12 -9.34 -12.53
N TRP A 126 15.07 -9.80 -11.84
CA TRP A 126 14.40 -11.04 -12.20
C TRP A 126 13.58 -10.85 -13.47
N ILE A 127 13.84 -11.64 -14.49
CA ILE A 127 13.06 -11.67 -15.73
C ILE A 127 12.21 -12.94 -15.75
N GLU A 128 10.89 -12.75 -15.69
CA GLU A 128 9.93 -13.87 -15.59
C GLU A 128 10.01 -14.81 -16.76
N ASP A 129 10.05 -14.28 -17.98
CA ASP A 129 10.14 -15.05 -19.22
C ASP A 129 11.41 -15.90 -19.30
N LEU A 130 12.51 -15.43 -18.70
CA LEU A 130 13.80 -16.12 -18.69
C LEU A 130 13.99 -16.96 -17.42
N ARG A 131 13.15 -16.80 -16.42
CA ARG A 131 13.22 -17.43 -15.09
C ARG A 131 14.62 -17.31 -14.46
N LYS A 132 15.26 -16.16 -14.62
CA LYS A 132 16.60 -15.89 -14.07
C LYS A 132 16.80 -14.43 -13.72
N ASN A 133 17.77 -14.20 -12.86
CA ASN A 133 18.29 -12.85 -12.62
C ASN A 133 19.28 -12.47 -13.75
N VAL A 134 19.16 -11.25 -14.24
CA VAL A 134 20.07 -10.64 -15.21
C VAL A 134 20.66 -9.36 -14.65
N GLY A 135 21.90 -9.07 -15.03
CA GLY A 135 22.53 -7.79 -14.69
C GLY A 135 21.86 -6.65 -15.44
N ALA A 136 21.65 -5.55 -14.74
CA ALA A 136 21.09 -4.34 -15.32
C ALA A 136 21.70 -3.08 -14.68
N ILE A 137 21.56 -1.94 -15.34
CA ILE A 137 21.98 -0.62 -14.83
C ILE A 137 20.72 0.24 -14.67
N VAL A 138 20.57 0.90 -13.53
CA VAL A 138 19.48 1.82 -13.29
C VAL A 138 19.75 3.12 -14.06
N HIS A 139 18.86 3.49 -14.96
CA HIS A 139 18.92 4.75 -15.71
C HIS A 139 17.86 5.76 -15.27
N TYR A 140 16.87 5.33 -14.53
CA TYR A 140 15.79 6.18 -14.06
C TYR A 140 15.24 5.70 -12.72
N LYS A 141 14.94 6.65 -11.83
CA LYS A 141 14.21 6.43 -10.59
C LYS A 141 13.25 7.59 -10.36
N GLY A 142 11.96 7.32 -10.40
CA GLY A 142 10.96 8.38 -10.19
C GLY A 142 9.55 7.97 -10.57
N ALA A 143 8.67 8.96 -10.64
CA ALA A 143 7.28 8.77 -11.04
C ALA A 143 7.19 8.60 -12.56
N LEU A 144 6.49 7.55 -12.99
CA LEU A 144 6.25 7.25 -14.41
C LEU A 144 4.74 7.13 -14.68
N PRO A 145 4.04 8.22 -15.02
CA PRO A 145 2.61 8.13 -15.34
C PRO A 145 2.34 7.15 -16.49
N PRO A 146 1.25 6.37 -16.45
CA PRO A 146 0.13 6.43 -15.49
C PRO A 146 0.32 5.60 -14.21
N TYR A 147 1.51 5.11 -13.96
CA TYR A 147 1.78 4.27 -12.78
C TYR A 147 1.91 5.10 -11.52
N ASP A 148 1.45 4.56 -10.39
CA ASP A 148 1.60 5.17 -9.08
C ASP A 148 2.96 4.80 -8.46
N GLY A 149 3.48 5.68 -7.59
CA GLY A 149 4.70 5.43 -6.84
C GLY A 149 6.01 5.65 -7.59
N ILE A 150 7.08 5.09 -7.04
CA ILE A 150 8.44 5.19 -7.62
C ILE A 150 8.70 3.97 -8.50
N MET A 151 9.04 4.23 -9.74
CA MET A 151 9.45 3.23 -10.72
C MET A 151 10.95 3.30 -10.99
N PHE A 152 11.55 2.17 -11.36
CA PHE A 152 12.93 2.08 -11.79
C PHE A 152 12.98 1.70 -13.28
N GLY A 153 13.61 2.53 -14.08
CA GLY A 153 13.96 2.21 -15.47
C GLY A 153 15.34 1.60 -15.52
N VAL A 154 15.47 0.39 -16.09
CA VAL A 154 16.74 -0.33 -16.14
C VAL A 154 17.11 -0.74 -17.56
N GLU A 155 18.39 -0.70 -17.85
CA GLU A 155 18.97 -1.28 -19.07
C GLU A 155 19.57 -2.64 -18.74
N ILE A 156 19.15 -3.67 -19.47
CA ILE A 156 19.68 -5.02 -19.31
C ILE A 156 21.08 -5.09 -19.92
N VAL A 157 22.07 -5.47 -19.11
CA VAL A 157 23.43 -5.71 -19.58
C VAL A 157 23.51 -7.16 -20.03
N VAL A 158 23.45 -7.36 -21.34
CA VAL A 158 23.67 -8.68 -21.93
C VAL A 158 25.21 -8.91 -22.00
N SER A 159 25.71 -9.77 -21.09
CA SER A 159 27.08 -10.32 -21.28
C SER A 159 27.05 -11.24 -22.52
N VAL A 160 27.67 -10.82 -23.58
CA VAL A 160 27.92 -11.61 -24.79
C VAL A 160 28.99 -12.66 -24.49
#